data_a5f4fff5acf61b55731a4c157a786cc0
#
_entry.id   a5f4fff5acf61b55731a4c157a786cc0
#
_cell.length_a   1.000
_cell.length_b   1.000
_cell.length_c   1.000
_cell.angle_alpha   90.00
_cell.angle_beta   90.00
_cell.angle_gamma   90.00
#
_symmetry.space_group_name_H-M   'P 1'
#
loop_
_entity.id
_entity.type
_entity.pdbx_description
1 polymer ?
#
loop_
_entity_poly.entity_id
_entity_poly.type
_entity_poly.pdbx_seq_one_letter_code
_entity_poly.pdbx_strand_id
1 'polypeptide(L)'
;MKDAPKILVIDDDPVIGNFLSRVGIGLDLDFEVTTTAERFLEVLTGETPLIFLDLLMPGIDGIELLRLLSERQCKSPIILMSGVDRRILETAERLAKALGLSLAGRLRKPFGLAAVETILQEFRRPDRPLCSAEAAGVAISDLDLVQAVREDEFLLHYQPQIDLCSDEVIGFEALVRWQRAPQTLTFPDAFIPRVEALGLIDRLGLLVQQRGLSEFPQFSVPGQSLPTLSVNVSASSLLDLGLPDTLGLLAEEHGVEPERIIVEVTESGFFKDLSKVLDVLARLRMKRFQISIDDFGTGYAMMQQLRHIPATEIKIDQSFVRNMRGNDSDRIIVEKTVELGHDMGMKVVAEGVETIDQLAFLREIGCDVVQGYYFSRPLAPRAMVTWLTNYRQAPVKEMGSGNAIEVAFLRKDLWAMNELVGVSESA
;
A
#
# COMPACT_ATOMS: atom_id res chain seq x y z
N MET A 1 -24.30 15.77 -36.23
CA MET A 1 -24.31 15.63 -34.77
C MET A 1 -23.36 14.47 -34.49
N LYS A 2 -22.24 14.69 -33.78
CA LYS A 2 -21.43 13.55 -33.30
C LYS A 2 -22.29 12.83 -32.27
N ASP A 3 -22.52 11.52 -32.47
CA ASP A 3 -23.15 10.69 -31.44
C ASP A 3 -22.33 10.80 -30.16
N ALA A 4 -23.02 10.87 -29.01
CA ALA A 4 -22.35 10.88 -27.72
C ALA A 4 -21.51 9.60 -27.56
N PRO A 5 -20.34 9.65 -26.91
CA PRO A 5 -19.48 8.49 -26.74
C PRO A 5 -20.21 7.43 -25.89
N LYS A 6 -20.25 6.18 -26.39
CA LYS A 6 -20.97 5.07 -25.77
C LYS A 6 -20.05 4.20 -24.92
N ILE A 7 -20.58 3.71 -23.81
CA ILE A 7 -19.93 2.66 -23.01
C ILE A 7 -19.95 1.36 -23.79
N LEU A 8 -18.82 0.71 -23.95
CA LEU A 8 -18.73 -0.55 -24.66
C LEU A 8 -18.86 -1.74 -23.72
N VAL A 9 -19.64 -2.74 -24.15
CA VAL A 9 -19.74 -4.03 -23.47
C VAL A 9 -19.32 -5.12 -24.45
N ILE A 10 -18.45 -6.00 -23.98
CA ILE A 10 -18.15 -7.26 -24.66
C ILE A 10 -18.44 -8.44 -23.74
N ASP A 11 -19.40 -9.27 -24.13
CA ASP A 11 -19.88 -10.43 -23.39
C ASP A 11 -20.61 -11.35 -24.38
N ASP A 12 -20.29 -12.63 -24.43
CA ASP A 12 -20.92 -13.60 -25.35
C ASP A 12 -22.38 -13.89 -24.96
N ASP A 13 -22.76 -13.60 -23.70
CA ASP A 13 -24.15 -13.67 -23.26
C ASP A 13 -24.87 -12.33 -23.48
N PRO A 14 -25.77 -12.22 -24.47
CA PRO A 14 -26.50 -10.99 -24.75
C PRO A 14 -27.41 -10.55 -23.59
N VAL A 15 -27.76 -11.44 -22.67
CA VAL A 15 -28.57 -11.12 -21.50
C VAL A 15 -27.82 -10.16 -20.57
N ILE A 16 -26.53 -10.37 -20.38
CA ILE A 16 -25.66 -9.50 -19.58
C ILE A 16 -25.56 -8.11 -20.20
N GLY A 17 -25.27 -8.04 -21.50
CA GLY A 17 -25.21 -6.75 -22.20
C GLY A 17 -26.54 -5.98 -22.14
N ASN A 18 -27.68 -6.66 -22.33
CA ASN A 18 -29.00 -6.07 -22.21
C ASN A 18 -29.30 -5.59 -20.77
N PHE A 19 -28.86 -6.34 -19.77
CA PHE A 19 -29.00 -5.95 -18.36
C PHE A 19 -28.22 -4.67 -18.07
N LEU A 20 -26.94 -4.60 -18.46
CA LEU A 20 -26.10 -3.41 -18.31
C LEU A 20 -26.69 -2.18 -19.01
N SER A 21 -27.16 -2.34 -20.25
CA SER A 21 -27.80 -1.29 -21.02
C SER A 21 -29.07 -0.73 -20.33
N ARG A 22 -29.90 -1.61 -19.75
CA ARG A 22 -31.11 -1.18 -19.00
C ARG A 22 -30.75 -0.37 -17.74
N VAL A 23 -29.70 -0.79 -17.03
CA VAL A 23 -29.21 -0.01 -15.87
C VAL A 23 -28.70 1.35 -16.32
N GLY A 24 -27.99 1.40 -17.46
CA GLY A 24 -27.47 2.64 -18.05
C GLY A 24 -28.58 3.63 -18.44
N ILE A 25 -29.69 3.17 -19.01
CA ILE A 25 -30.85 4.04 -19.36
C ILE A 25 -31.34 4.81 -18.11
N GLY A 26 -31.41 4.16 -16.95
CA GLY A 26 -31.79 4.82 -15.69
C GLY A 26 -30.79 5.89 -15.20
N LEU A 27 -29.62 5.94 -15.83
CA LEU A 27 -28.51 6.84 -15.50
C LEU A 27 -28.14 7.77 -16.68
N ASP A 28 -28.94 7.89 -17.73
CA ASP A 28 -28.65 8.67 -18.95
C ASP A 28 -27.30 8.30 -19.59
N LEU A 29 -26.96 6.99 -19.64
CA LEU A 29 -25.75 6.46 -20.23
C LEU A 29 -26.10 5.57 -21.42
N ASP A 30 -25.44 5.80 -22.56
CA ASP A 30 -25.58 5.00 -23.75
C ASP A 30 -24.57 3.86 -23.79
N PHE A 31 -25.07 2.67 -24.15
CA PHE A 31 -24.27 1.45 -24.25
C PHE A 31 -24.26 0.91 -25.68
N GLU A 32 -23.12 0.39 -26.09
CA GLU A 32 -23.02 -0.45 -27.28
C GLU A 32 -22.55 -1.84 -26.85
N VAL A 33 -23.41 -2.84 -27.04
CA VAL A 33 -23.18 -4.23 -26.66
C VAL A 33 -22.67 -5.01 -27.86
N THR A 34 -21.59 -5.73 -27.66
CA THR A 34 -20.97 -6.62 -28.64
C THR A 34 -20.83 -8.02 -28.05
N THR A 35 -20.98 -9.04 -28.88
CA THR A 35 -20.87 -10.46 -28.47
C THR A 35 -19.66 -11.15 -29.08
N THR A 36 -18.90 -10.47 -29.94
CA THR A 36 -17.65 -10.97 -30.52
C THR A 36 -16.52 -9.96 -30.43
N ALA A 37 -15.29 -10.44 -30.30
CA ALA A 37 -14.11 -9.60 -30.20
C ALA A 37 -13.87 -8.76 -31.45
N GLU A 38 -14.18 -9.33 -32.65
CA GLU A 38 -14.03 -8.62 -33.93
C GLU A 38 -14.92 -7.38 -33.94
N ARG A 39 -16.21 -7.56 -33.61
CA ARG A 39 -17.17 -6.43 -33.59
C ARG A 39 -16.80 -5.41 -32.52
N PHE A 40 -16.35 -5.85 -31.35
CA PHE A 40 -15.89 -4.97 -30.30
C PHE A 40 -14.71 -4.10 -30.78
N LEU A 41 -13.71 -4.70 -31.42
CA LEU A 41 -12.53 -4.01 -31.93
C LEU A 41 -12.82 -3.05 -33.10
N GLU A 42 -13.91 -3.26 -33.83
CA GLU A 42 -14.41 -2.36 -34.89
C GLU A 42 -15.04 -1.09 -34.33
N VAL A 43 -15.82 -1.22 -33.24
CA VAL A 43 -16.55 -0.10 -32.63
C VAL A 43 -15.76 0.65 -31.54
N LEU A 44 -14.67 0.06 -31.08
CA LEU A 44 -13.77 0.68 -30.13
C LEU A 44 -13.13 1.94 -30.72
N THR A 45 -13.28 3.06 -30.03
CA THR A 45 -12.67 4.34 -30.40
C THR A 45 -11.79 4.88 -29.29
N GLY A 46 -10.91 5.85 -29.61
CA GLY A 46 -10.14 6.56 -28.58
C GLY A 46 -10.98 7.44 -27.64
N GLU A 47 -12.26 7.65 -27.98
CA GLU A 47 -13.22 8.42 -27.17
C GLU A 47 -14.16 7.50 -26.35
N THR A 48 -13.95 6.16 -26.36
CA THR A 48 -14.75 5.21 -25.56
C THR A 48 -14.60 5.50 -24.07
N PRO A 49 -15.69 5.86 -23.37
CA PRO A 49 -15.58 6.37 -22.01
C PRO A 49 -15.33 5.27 -20.96
N LEU A 50 -15.82 4.05 -21.22
CA LEU A 50 -15.72 2.90 -20.32
C LEU A 50 -15.93 1.60 -21.09
N ILE A 51 -15.24 0.54 -20.68
CA ILE A 51 -15.35 -0.80 -21.26
C ILE A 51 -15.76 -1.80 -20.18
N PHE A 52 -16.81 -2.57 -20.41
CA PHE A 52 -17.12 -3.80 -19.66
C PHE A 52 -16.62 -5.00 -20.49
N LEU A 53 -15.70 -5.78 -19.94
CA LEU A 53 -15.02 -6.86 -20.62
C LEU A 53 -15.20 -8.18 -19.88
N ASP A 54 -15.88 -9.14 -20.52
CA ASP A 54 -15.94 -10.51 -20.01
C ASP A 54 -14.62 -11.26 -20.27
N LEU A 55 -14.21 -12.07 -19.30
CA LEU A 55 -13.01 -12.90 -19.41
C LEU A 55 -13.27 -14.22 -20.10
N LEU A 56 -14.49 -14.73 -20.05
CA LEU A 56 -14.87 -16.01 -20.62
C LEU A 56 -15.73 -15.81 -21.87
N MET A 57 -15.10 -15.87 -23.01
CA MET A 57 -15.78 -15.77 -24.31
C MET A 57 -15.25 -16.83 -25.26
N PRO A 58 -16.10 -17.37 -26.16
CA PRO A 58 -15.64 -18.30 -27.21
C PRO A 58 -14.79 -17.56 -28.26
N GLY A 59 -13.77 -18.23 -28.75
CA GLY A 59 -12.83 -17.66 -29.74
C GLY A 59 -11.71 -16.90 -29.10
N ILE A 60 -11.75 -15.58 -29.14
CA ILE A 60 -10.80 -14.69 -28.44
C ILE A 60 -11.29 -14.49 -27.03
N ASP A 61 -10.54 -14.98 -26.05
CA ASP A 61 -10.86 -14.80 -24.64
C ASP A 61 -10.50 -13.39 -24.12
N GLY A 62 -10.99 -13.05 -22.94
CA GLY A 62 -10.77 -11.73 -22.36
C GLY A 62 -9.29 -11.43 -22.05
N ILE A 63 -8.46 -12.43 -21.81
CA ILE A 63 -7.01 -12.27 -21.59
C ILE A 63 -6.31 -11.88 -22.89
N GLU A 64 -6.66 -12.54 -24.00
CA GLU A 64 -6.15 -12.19 -25.32
C GLU A 64 -6.62 -10.80 -25.74
N LEU A 65 -7.88 -10.46 -25.43
CA LEU A 65 -8.42 -9.13 -25.70
C LEU A 65 -7.71 -8.02 -24.90
N LEU A 66 -7.32 -8.27 -23.66
CA LEU A 66 -6.49 -7.33 -22.90
C LEU A 66 -5.14 -7.04 -23.56
N ARG A 67 -4.50 -8.06 -24.14
CA ARG A 67 -3.25 -7.86 -24.92
C ARG A 67 -3.49 -7.00 -26.16
N LEU A 68 -4.54 -7.29 -26.92
CA LEU A 68 -4.90 -6.50 -28.10
C LEU A 68 -5.23 -5.04 -27.75
N LEU A 69 -5.89 -4.79 -26.63
CA LEU A 69 -6.16 -3.44 -26.12
C LEU A 69 -4.87 -2.70 -25.76
N SER A 70 -3.92 -3.39 -25.15
CA SER A 70 -2.60 -2.81 -24.83
C SER A 70 -1.80 -2.48 -26.09
N GLU A 71 -1.76 -3.38 -27.10
CA GLU A 71 -1.11 -3.13 -28.37
C GLU A 71 -1.71 -1.94 -29.12
N ARG A 72 -3.02 -1.71 -28.98
CA ARG A 72 -3.73 -0.55 -29.52
C ARG A 72 -3.60 0.71 -28.66
N GLN A 73 -2.84 0.65 -27.57
CA GLN A 73 -2.66 1.76 -26.61
C GLN A 73 -3.99 2.31 -26.07
N CYS A 74 -4.95 1.41 -25.79
CA CYS A 74 -6.27 1.78 -25.29
C CYS A 74 -6.14 2.52 -23.94
N LYS A 75 -6.77 3.70 -23.86
CA LYS A 75 -6.78 4.53 -22.64
C LYS A 75 -8.11 4.46 -21.88
N SER A 76 -9.11 3.83 -22.49
CA SER A 76 -10.42 3.68 -21.85
C SER A 76 -10.31 2.84 -20.59
N PRO A 77 -10.94 3.27 -19.47
CA PRO A 77 -11.01 2.46 -18.28
C PRO A 77 -11.80 1.17 -18.54
N ILE A 78 -11.35 0.07 -17.93
CA ILE A 78 -11.90 -1.29 -18.15
C ILE A 78 -12.47 -1.81 -16.84
N ILE A 79 -13.66 -2.36 -16.88
CA ILE A 79 -14.26 -3.18 -15.82
C ILE A 79 -14.20 -4.63 -16.28
N LEU A 80 -13.49 -5.47 -15.53
CA LEU A 80 -13.42 -6.89 -15.80
C LEU A 80 -14.67 -7.60 -15.26
N MET A 81 -15.30 -8.42 -16.09
CA MET A 81 -16.43 -9.26 -15.70
C MET A 81 -16.01 -10.73 -15.76
N SER A 82 -16.45 -11.55 -14.80
CA SER A 82 -16.16 -12.98 -14.87
C SER A 82 -17.09 -13.81 -13.99
N GLY A 83 -17.50 -14.98 -14.53
CA GLY A 83 -18.19 -16.04 -13.81
C GLY A 83 -17.27 -17.13 -13.26
N VAL A 84 -15.96 -17.05 -13.54
CA VAL A 84 -14.97 -18.04 -13.09
C VAL A 84 -14.44 -17.77 -11.69
N ASP A 85 -13.54 -18.66 -11.26
CA ASP A 85 -12.81 -18.58 -10.00
C ASP A 85 -12.21 -17.18 -9.80
N ARG A 86 -12.33 -16.68 -8.59
CA ARG A 86 -11.78 -15.40 -8.13
C ARG A 86 -10.31 -15.22 -8.52
N ARG A 87 -9.51 -16.28 -8.46
CA ARG A 87 -8.09 -16.27 -8.82
C ARG A 87 -7.84 -15.87 -10.29
N ILE A 88 -8.71 -16.29 -11.20
CA ILE A 88 -8.59 -15.92 -12.63
C ILE A 88 -8.86 -14.44 -12.81
N LEU A 89 -9.88 -13.91 -12.13
CA LEU A 89 -10.19 -12.47 -12.18
C LEU A 89 -9.05 -11.61 -11.61
N GLU A 90 -8.47 -12.02 -10.49
CA GLU A 90 -7.30 -11.36 -9.88
C GLU A 90 -6.05 -11.44 -10.79
N THR A 91 -5.84 -12.59 -11.46
CA THR A 91 -4.74 -12.74 -12.42
C THR A 91 -4.93 -11.84 -13.64
N ALA A 92 -6.16 -11.74 -14.17
CA ALA A 92 -6.49 -10.85 -15.27
C ALA A 92 -6.29 -9.38 -14.90
N GLU A 93 -6.64 -9.00 -13.66
CA GLU A 93 -6.41 -7.65 -13.13
C GLU A 93 -4.91 -7.32 -13.08
N ARG A 94 -4.08 -8.22 -12.54
CA ARG A 94 -2.62 -8.04 -12.50
C ARG A 94 -2.02 -7.93 -13.90
N LEU A 95 -2.48 -8.77 -14.82
CA LEU A 95 -2.04 -8.72 -16.22
C LEU A 95 -2.41 -7.39 -16.89
N ALA A 96 -3.65 -6.92 -16.71
CA ALA A 96 -4.09 -5.65 -17.29
C ALA A 96 -3.25 -4.47 -16.78
N LYS A 97 -2.93 -4.45 -15.47
CA LYS A 97 -2.01 -3.45 -14.88
C LYS A 97 -0.60 -3.56 -15.45
N ALA A 98 -0.06 -4.77 -15.58
CA ALA A 98 1.27 -5.01 -16.18
C ALA A 98 1.34 -4.59 -17.65
N LEU A 99 0.22 -4.67 -18.38
CA LEU A 99 0.07 -4.22 -19.75
C LEU A 99 -0.19 -2.70 -19.87
N GLY A 100 -0.21 -1.96 -18.76
CA GLY A 100 -0.42 -0.52 -18.74
C GLY A 100 -1.86 -0.09 -19.06
N LEU A 101 -2.83 -0.99 -18.90
CA LEU A 101 -4.24 -0.71 -19.10
C LEU A 101 -4.87 -0.11 -17.84
N SER A 102 -5.82 0.79 -18.06
CA SER A 102 -6.57 1.44 -16.99
C SER A 102 -7.72 0.57 -16.50
N LEU A 103 -7.69 0.10 -15.26
CA LEU A 103 -8.77 -0.67 -14.66
C LEU A 103 -9.67 0.22 -13.79
N ALA A 104 -10.97 0.21 -14.07
CA ALA A 104 -12.00 0.93 -13.33
C ALA A 104 -12.68 0.08 -12.26
N GLY A 105 -12.57 -1.24 -12.34
CA GLY A 105 -13.20 -2.14 -11.37
C GLY A 105 -13.34 -3.58 -11.87
N ARG A 106 -14.06 -4.36 -11.07
CA ARG A 106 -14.38 -5.75 -11.37
C ARG A 106 -15.81 -6.10 -10.97
N LEU A 107 -16.45 -6.97 -11.73
CA LEU A 107 -17.78 -7.53 -11.47
C LEU A 107 -17.73 -9.05 -11.54
N ARG A 108 -18.09 -9.71 -10.45
CA ARG A 108 -18.22 -11.16 -10.43
C ARG A 108 -19.64 -11.56 -10.82
N LYS A 109 -19.79 -12.38 -11.87
CA LYS A 109 -21.07 -12.98 -12.25
C LYS A 109 -21.46 -14.11 -11.25
N PRO A 110 -22.72 -14.19 -10.83
CA PRO A 110 -23.82 -13.27 -11.12
C PRO A 110 -23.71 -11.99 -10.27
N PHE A 111 -23.94 -10.83 -10.89
CA PHE A 111 -23.98 -9.55 -10.21
C PHE A 111 -25.37 -8.93 -10.26
N GLY A 112 -25.72 -8.17 -9.21
CA GLY A 112 -27.01 -7.52 -9.09
C GLY A 112 -26.98 -6.06 -9.51
N LEU A 113 -28.17 -5.45 -9.58
CA LEU A 113 -28.39 -4.05 -9.95
C LEU A 113 -27.52 -3.09 -9.13
N ALA A 114 -27.50 -3.24 -7.81
CA ALA A 114 -26.77 -2.35 -6.89
C ALA A 114 -25.26 -2.30 -7.18
N ALA A 115 -24.64 -3.42 -7.55
CA ALA A 115 -23.22 -3.48 -7.87
C ALA A 115 -22.89 -2.69 -9.13
N VAL A 116 -23.74 -2.80 -10.16
CA VAL A 116 -23.56 -2.06 -11.42
C VAL A 116 -23.84 -0.58 -11.22
N GLU A 117 -24.91 -0.22 -10.51
CA GLU A 117 -25.23 1.18 -10.18
C GLU A 117 -24.10 1.86 -9.42
N THR A 118 -23.52 1.20 -8.42
CA THR A 118 -22.39 1.73 -7.66
C THR A 118 -21.22 2.09 -8.58
N ILE A 119 -20.82 1.17 -9.45
CA ILE A 119 -19.71 1.39 -10.40
C ILE A 119 -20.03 2.54 -11.38
N LEU A 120 -21.23 2.55 -11.94
CA LEU A 120 -21.63 3.60 -12.89
C LEU A 120 -21.82 4.96 -12.23
N GLN A 121 -22.25 5.00 -10.97
CA GLN A 121 -22.34 6.26 -10.18
C GLN A 121 -20.94 6.78 -9.83
N GLU A 122 -20.00 5.91 -9.49
CA GLU A 122 -18.60 6.30 -9.30
C GLU A 122 -18.00 6.83 -10.60
N PHE A 123 -18.30 6.20 -11.73
CA PHE A 123 -17.86 6.66 -13.05
C PHE A 123 -18.42 8.05 -13.41
N ARG A 124 -19.65 8.39 -13.02
CA ARG A 124 -20.29 9.69 -13.29
C ARG A 124 -19.85 10.83 -12.39
N ARG A 125 -19.16 10.58 -11.29
CA ARG A 125 -18.66 11.65 -10.41
C ARG A 125 -17.56 12.42 -11.12
N PRO A 126 -17.76 13.70 -11.49
CA PRO A 126 -16.78 14.48 -12.24
C PRO A 126 -15.48 14.77 -11.47
N ASP A 127 -15.47 14.50 -10.17
CA ASP A 127 -14.37 14.85 -9.26
C ASP A 127 -13.45 13.64 -8.92
N ARG A 128 -13.62 12.47 -9.58
CA ARG A 128 -12.75 11.33 -9.34
C ARG A 128 -12.40 10.61 -10.64
N PRO A 129 -11.20 10.79 -11.20
CA PRO A 129 -10.71 9.93 -12.28
C PRO A 129 -10.65 8.50 -11.76
N LEU A 130 -11.29 7.56 -12.48
CA LEU A 130 -11.32 6.11 -12.23
C LEU A 130 -9.99 5.43 -12.57
N CYS A 131 -8.89 6.11 -12.47
CA CYS A 131 -7.54 5.55 -12.49
C CYS A 131 -6.53 6.59 -12.05
N SER A 132 -5.68 6.17 -11.15
CA SER A 132 -4.66 6.94 -10.45
C SER A 132 -5.27 7.95 -9.45
N ALA A 133 -4.82 7.85 -8.22
CA ALA A 133 -4.90 8.90 -7.22
C ALA A 133 -4.03 10.11 -7.65
N GLU A 134 -4.34 10.69 -8.82
CA GLU A 134 -3.99 12.08 -9.07
C GLU A 134 -5.07 12.92 -8.42
N ALA A 135 -4.86 13.18 -7.13
CA ALA A 135 -5.51 14.30 -6.46
C ALA A 135 -5.48 15.49 -7.43
N ALA A 136 -6.57 16.29 -7.43
CA ALA A 136 -6.61 17.60 -8.04
C ALA A 136 -5.49 18.48 -7.44
N GLY A 137 -4.27 18.23 -7.88
CA GLY A 137 -3.05 18.93 -7.56
C GLY A 137 -2.35 19.24 -8.87
N VAL A 138 -1.85 20.44 -8.99
CA VAL A 138 -0.95 20.89 -10.03
C VAL A 138 -0.05 19.73 -10.45
N ALA A 139 -0.05 19.38 -11.74
CA ALA A 139 0.73 18.27 -12.26
C ALA A 139 2.17 18.36 -11.74
N ILE A 140 2.67 17.28 -11.15
CA ILE A 140 4.04 17.21 -10.64
C ILE A 140 4.97 17.24 -11.85
N SER A 141 5.79 18.28 -12.01
CA SER A 141 6.81 18.32 -13.03
C SER A 141 8.12 17.69 -12.55
N ASP A 142 8.95 17.24 -13.48
CA ASP A 142 10.29 16.72 -13.13
C ASP A 142 11.17 17.80 -12.49
N LEU A 143 11.00 19.06 -12.92
CA LEU A 143 11.71 20.20 -12.34
C LEU A 143 11.30 20.44 -10.88
N ASP A 144 10.01 20.34 -10.56
CA ASP A 144 9.53 20.48 -9.19
C ASP A 144 10.17 19.42 -8.27
N LEU A 145 10.25 18.16 -8.74
CA LEU A 145 10.86 17.07 -7.97
C LEU A 145 12.38 17.27 -7.78
N VAL A 146 13.08 17.67 -8.85
CA VAL A 146 14.52 17.99 -8.76
C VAL A 146 14.75 19.11 -7.76
N GLN A 147 13.92 20.15 -7.79
CA GLN A 147 13.99 21.28 -6.87
C GLN A 147 13.65 20.86 -5.45
N ALA A 148 12.57 20.11 -5.24
CA ALA A 148 12.15 19.61 -3.94
C ALA A 148 13.25 18.79 -3.23
N VAL A 149 13.95 17.91 -3.97
CA VAL A 149 15.07 17.12 -3.43
C VAL A 149 16.27 18.02 -3.09
N ARG A 150 16.46 19.14 -3.81
CA ARG A 150 17.55 20.09 -3.53
C ARG A 150 17.27 21.00 -2.35
N GLU A 151 16.01 21.44 -2.22
CA GLU A 151 15.57 22.41 -1.21
C GLU A 151 15.02 21.73 0.06
N ASP A 152 15.08 20.38 0.12
CA ASP A 152 14.63 19.58 1.26
C ASP A 152 13.17 19.85 1.65
N GLU A 153 12.26 19.87 0.65
CA GLU A 153 10.81 20.06 0.84
C GLU A 153 10.12 18.79 1.38
N PHE A 154 10.87 17.73 1.66
CA PHE A 154 10.34 16.48 2.18
C PHE A 154 10.34 16.48 3.71
N LEU A 155 9.24 16.02 4.28
CA LEU A 155 9.10 15.86 5.72
C LEU A 155 8.71 14.41 6.05
N LEU A 156 8.78 14.03 7.32
CA LEU A 156 8.44 12.71 7.77
C LEU A 156 7.17 12.72 8.61
N HIS A 157 6.33 11.74 8.36
CA HIS A 157 5.29 11.31 9.26
C HIS A 157 5.68 9.96 9.84
N TYR A 158 5.29 9.72 11.06
CA TYR A 158 5.63 8.50 11.79
C TYR A 158 4.37 7.69 12.06
N GLN A 159 4.44 6.39 11.85
CA GLN A 159 3.35 5.48 12.17
C GLN A 159 3.78 4.51 13.27
N PRO A 160 3.00 4.37 14.35
CA PRO A 160 3.39 3.52 15.48
C PRO A 160 3.25 2.05 15.16
N GLN A 161 4.20 1.26 15.68
CA GLN A 161 4.23 -0.19 15.67
C GLN A 161 3.95 -0.69 17.09
N ILE A 162 2.94 -1.55 17.21
CA ILE A 162 2.40 -2.03 18.49
C ILE A 162 2.73 -3.51 18.67
N ASP A 163 3.37 -3.84 19.76
CA ASP A 163 3.58 -5.23 20.18
C ASP A 163 2.25 -5.83 20.65
N LEU A 164 1.84 -6.95 20.05
CA LEU A 164 0.55 -7.57 20.31
C LEU A 164 0.48 -8.31 21.66
N CYS A 165 1.61 -8.62 22.27
CA CYS A 165 1.65 -9.29 23.57
C CYS A 165 1.49 -8.30 24.72
N SER A 166 2.20 -7.15 24.62
CA SER A 166 2.22 -6.14 25.70
C SER A 166 1.27 -4.96 25.44
N ASP A 167 0.74 -4.80 24.23
CA ASP A 167 0.02 -3.61 23.78
C ASP A 167 0.84 -2.31 23.88
N GLU A 168 2.17 -2.41 23.88
CA GLU A 168 3.06 -1.27 23.97
C GLU A 168 3.55 -0.82 22.57
N VAL A 169 3.84 0.47 22.47
CA VAL A 169 4.51 1.03 21.29
C VAL A 169 5.98 0.64 21.34
N ILE A 170 6.43 -0.17 20.39
CA ILE A 170 7.80 -0.66 20.32
C ILE A 170 8.63 0.00 19.23
N GLY A 171 7.99 0.63 18.25
CA GLY A 171 8.65 1.23 17.11
C GLY A 171 7.80 2.25 16.39
N PHE A 172 8.44 2.91 15.43
CA PHE A 172 7.80 3.83 14.48
C PHE A 172 8.38 3.61 13.09
N GLU A 173 7.54 3.61 12.08
CA GLU A 173 7.97 3.70 10.69
C GLU A 173 8.01 5.16 10.22
N ALA A 174 9.14 5.57 9.62
CA ALA A 174 9.33 6.88 9.03
C ALA A 174 8.82 6.90 7.58
N LEU A 175 7.76 7.63 7.34
CA LEU A 175 7.05 7.70 6.07
C LEU A 175 7.22 9.09 5.45
N VAL A 176 7.91 9.16 4.32
CA VAL A 176 8.15 10.42 3.61
C VAL A 176 6.86 11.06 3.11
N ARG A 177 6.80 12.39 3.19
CA ARG A 177 5.74 13.23 2.67
C ARG A 177 6.39 14.40 1.95
N TRP A 178 5.79 14.86 0.86
CA TRP A 178 6.27 16.05 0.16
C TRP A 178 5.32 17.23 0.41
N GLN A 179 5.85 18.29 1.02
CA GLN A 179 5.10 19.51 1.30
C GLN A 179 5.33 20.55 0.20
N ARG A 180 4.50 20.51 -0.86
CA ARG A 180 4.60 21.41 -2.02
C ARG A 180 4.18 22.86 -1.73
N ALA A 181 3.33 23.06 -0.73
CA ALA A 181 2.86 24.35 -0.22
C ALA A 181 2.43 24.17 1.24
N PRO A 182 2.26 25.24 2.02
CA PRO A 182 1.97 25.14 3.45
C PRO A 182 0.81 24.24 3.85
N GLN A 183 -0.15 24.02 2.93
CA GLN A 183 -1.35 23.19 3.18
C GLN A 183 -1.48 22.00 2.22
N THR A 184 -0.48 21.74 1.36
CA THR A 184 -0.55 20.67 0.35
C THR A 184 0.46 19.59 0.66
N LEU A 185 -0.02 18.48 1.22
CA LEU A 185 0.78 17.31 1.51
C LEU A 185 0.59 16.27 0.40
N THR A 186 1.68 15.88 -0.27
CA THR A 186 1.70 14.86 -1.32
C THR A 186 2.24 13.56 -0.76
N PHE A 187 1.54 12.45 -1.05
CA PHE A 187 1.87 11.11 -0.58
C PHE A 187 2.86 10.39 -1.51
N PRO A 188 3.62 9.41 -1.00
CA PRO A 188 4.68 8.70 -1.73
C PRO A 188 4.25 8.15 -3.09
N ASP A 189 3.08 7.53 -3.18
CA ASP A 189 2.56 6.91 -4.40
C ASP A 189 2.50 7.86 -5.59
N ALA A 190 2.33 9.16 -5.33
CA ALA A 190 2.22 10.17 -6.36
C ALA A 190 3.59 10.65 -6.89
N PHE A 191 4.69 10.48 -6.15
CA PHE A 191 5.99 11.03 -6.53
C PHE A 191 7.14 10.03 -6.55
N ILE A 192 7.15 8.97 -5.73
CA ILE A 192 8.25 7.99 -5.65
C ILE A 192 8.56 7.37 -7.02
N PRO A 193 7.58 6.88 -7.82
CA PRO A 193 7.90 6.29 -9.12
C PRO A 193 8.63 7.27 -10.07
N ARG A 194 8.32 8.56 -9.96
CA ARG A 194 8.99 9.61 -10.75
C ARG A 194 10.39 9.95 -10.23
N VAL A 195 10.55 10.00 -8.91
CA VAL A 195 11.86 10.18 -8.25
C VAL A 195 12.81 9.06 -8.65
N GLU A 196 12.32 7.82 -8.71
CA GLU A 196 13.06 6.64 -9.20
C GLU A 196 13.45 6.81 -10.69
N ALA A 197 12.50 7.17 -11.55
CA ALA A 197 12.74 7.39 -12.98
C ALA A 197 13.76 8.50 -13.24
N LEU A 198 13.85 9.51 -12.37
CA LEU A 198 14.82 10.59 -12.41
C LEU A 198 16.18 10.22 -11.78
N GLY A 199 16.33 9.02 -11.20
CA GLY A 199 17.55 8.59 -10.50
C GLY A 199 17.83 9.37 -9.21
N LEU A 200 16.82 9.95 -8.58
CA LEU A 200 16.96 10.77 -7.37
C LEU A 200 16.60 9.99 -6.08
N ILE A 201 16.21 8.73 -6.20
CA ILE A 201 15.69 7.94 -5.06
C ILE A 201 16.73 7.76 -3.95
N ASP A 202 18.01 7.54 -4.30
CA ASP A 202 19.07 7.35 -3.31
C ASP A 202 19.35 8.64 -2.53
N ARG A 203 19.27 9.81 -3.22
CA ARG A 203 19.41 11.10 -2.55
C ARG A 203 18.20 11.38 -1.63
N LEU A 204 16.99 11.10 -2.08
CA LEU A 204 15.80 11.21 -1.24
C LEU A 204 15.90 10.26 -0.04
N GLY A 205 16.33 9.01 -0.24
CA GLY A 205 16.57 8.06 0.83
C GLY A 205 17.53 8.58 1.90
N LEU A 206 18.64 9.19 1.49
CA LEU A 206 19.60 9.79 2.41
C LEU A 206 18.96 10.94 3.22
N LEU A 207 18.19 11.84 2.58
CA LEU A 207 17.47 12.91 3.28
C LEU A 207 16.46 12.35 4.32
N VAL A 208 15.72 11.31 3.95
CA VAL A 208 14.78 10.61 4.85
C VAL A 208 15.51 10.02 6.04
N GLN A 209 16.64 9.34 5.83
CA GLN A 209 17.45 8.73 6.88
C GLN A 209 18.03 9.79 7.83
N GLN A 210 18.63 10.86 7.31
CA GLN A 210 19.17 11.97 8.10
C GLN A 210 18.07 12.61 8.97
N ARG A 211 16.94 12.95 8.34
CA ARG A 211 15.81 13.57 9.05
C ARG A 211 15.21 12.62 10.08
N GLY A 212 14.98 11.36 9.72
CA GLY A 212 14.46 10.33 10.62
C GLY A 212 15.31 10.20 11.88
N LEU A 213 16.63 10.06 11.73
CA LEU A 213 17.55 9.93 12.86
C LEU A 213 17.64 11.22 13.68
N SER A 214 17.59 12.40 13.07
CA SER A 214 17.60 13.67 13.80
C SER A 214 16.32 13.92 14.61
N GLU A 215 15.17 13.46 14.11
CA GLU A 215 13.87 13.63 14.79
C GLU A 215 13.57 12.52 15.79
N PHE A 216 14.16 11.34 15.66
CA PHE A 216 13.86 10.16 16.44
C PHE A 216 14.08 10.32 17.97
N PRO A 217 15.14 11.00 18.47
CA PRO A 217 15.35 11.16 19.91
C PRO A 217 14.19 11.84 20.64
N GLN A 218 13.35 12.63 19.96
CA GLN A 218 12.18 13.29 20.58
C GLN A 218 11.09 12.29 21.04
N PHE A 219 11.11 11.05 20.52
CA PHE A 219 10.16 9.98 20.93
C PHE A 219 10.60 9.26 22.21
N SER A 220 11.75 9.66 22.77
CA SER A 220 12.22 9.15 24.05
C SER A 220 11.32 9.59 25.20
N VAL A 221 11.00 8.65 26.09
CA VAL A 221 10.26 8.93 27.31
C VAL A 221 11.15 8.60 28.51
N PRO A 222 11.31 9.52 29.46
CA PRO A 222 12.15 9.30 30.65
C PRO A 222 11.78 8.00 31.39
N GLY A 223 12.78 7.16 31.66
CA GLY A 223 12.62 5.90 32.38
C GLY A 223 12.16 4.71 31.51
N GLN A 224 12.03 4.88 30.18
CA GLN A 224 11.72 3.80 29.25
C GLN A 224 12.81 3.64 28.21
N SER A 225 12.92 2.43 27.64
CA SER A 225 13.80 2.22 26.49
C SER A 225 13.25 2.98 25.28
N LEU A 226 14.16 3.58 24.49
CA LEU A 226 13.81 4.20 23.22
C LEU A 226 13.19 3.12 22.29
N PRO A 227 12.07 3.39 21.61
CA PRO A 227 11.51 2.47 20.61
C PRO A 227 12.47 2.25 19.45
N THR A 228 12.08 1.48 18.45
CA THR A 228 12.82 1.32 17.18
C THR A 228 12.34 2.35 16.15
N LEU A 229 13.21 2.65 15.17
CA LEU A 229 12.89 3.46 14.01
C LEU A 229 13.10 2.64 12.74
N SER A 230 12.03 2.40 11.99
CA SER A 230 12.09 1.80 10.66
C SER A 230 12.28 2.86 9.60
N VAL A 231 13.26 2.63 8.71
CA VAL A 231 13.60 3.51 7.57
C VAL A 231 13.67 2.70 6.28
N ASN A 232 12.97 3.17 5.29
CA ASN A 232 12.94 2.55 3.97
C ASN A 232 14.25 2.77 3.21
N VAL A 233 14.75 1.72 2.54
CA VAL A 233 15.95 1.75 1.70
C VAL A 233 15.60 1.26 0.31
N SER A 234 15.99 2.04 -0.70
CA SER A 234 15.72 1.71 -2.10
C SER A 234 16.52 0.50 -2.58
N ALA A 235 16.00 -0.19 -3.60
CA ALA A 235 16.72 -1.28 -4.27
C ALA A 235 18.05 -0.83 -4.90
N SER A 236 18.22 0.43 -5.28
CA SER A 236 19.48 0.98 -5.78
C SER A 236 20.48 1.25 -4.66
N SER A 237 20.02 1.78 -3.53
CA SER A 237 20.87 2.01 -2.35
C SER A 237 21.45 0.72 -1.79
N LEU A 238 20.74 -0.42 -1.90
CA LEU A 238 21.27 -1.73 -1.52
C LEU A 238 22.43 -2.23 -2.39
N LEU A 239 22.69 -1.60 -3.53
CA LEU A 239 23.85 -1.89 -4.37
C LEU A 239 25.08 -1.04 -4.02
N ASP A 240 24.91 -0.03 -3.16
CA ASP A 240 26.00 0.80 -2.66
C ASP A 240 26.69 0.16 -1.46
N LEU A 241 27.91 -0.33 -1.67
CA LEU A 241 28.74 -0.93 -0.62
C LEU A 241 29.12 0.07 0.50
N GLY A 242 28.96 1.38 0.27
CA GLY A 242 29.15 2.44 1.28
C GLY A 242 27.98 2.66 2.22
N LEU A 243 26.78 2.16 1.87
CA LEU A 243 25.56 2.36 2.66
C LEU A 243 25.70 2.00 4.16
N PRO A 244 26.32 0.83 4.54
CA PRO A 244 26.47 0.49 5.95
C PRO A 244 27.33 1.49 6.74
N ASP A 245 28.33 2.07 6.10
CA ASP A 245 29.20 3.06 6.73
C ASP A 245 28.49 4.41 6.86
N THR A 246 27.76 4.81 5.82
CA THR A 246 26.94 6.03 5.82
C THR A 246 25.89 5.99 6.93
N LEU A 247 25.11 4.90 7.03
CA LEU A 247 24.12 4.75 8.09
C LEU A 247 24.77 4.69 9.48
N GLY A 248 25.94 4.04 9.61
CA GLY A 248 26.68 4.00 10.87
C GLY A 248 27.11 5.39 11.34
N LEU A 249 27.64 6.23 10.43
CA LEU A 249 28.01 7.60 10.74
C LEU A 249 26.82 8.47 11.11
N LEU A 250 25.70 8.34 10.41
CA LEU A 250 24.46 9.05 10.72
C LEU A 250 23.91 8.65 12.10
N ALA A 251 23.93 7.37 12.44
CA ALA A 251 23.49 6.88 13.74
C ALA A 251 24.37 7.45 14.87
N GLU A 252 25.70 7.47 14.70
CA GLU A 252 26.65 8.06 15.62
C GLU A 252 26.45 9.57 15.77
N GLU A 253 26.27 10.31 14.67
CA GLU A 253 26.05 11.76 14.66
C GLU A 253 24.82 12.17 15.48
N HIS A 254 23.74 11.38 15.37
CA HIS A 254 22.49 11.65 16.09
C HIS A 254 22.36 10.91 17.43
N GLY A 255 23.39 10.18 17.86
CA GLY A 255 23.38 9.45 19.12
C GLY A 255 22.35 8.34 19.22
N VAL A 256 22.00 7.72 18.08
CA VAL A 256 21.04 6.61 18.01
C VAL A 256 21.80 5.29 17.92
N GLU A 257 21.49 4.36 18.81
CA GLU A 257 22.08 3.01 18.77
C GLU A 257 21.64 2.28 17.50
N PRO A 258 22.54 1.67 16.69
CA PRO A 258 22.19 0.95 15.48
C PRO A 258 21.12 -0.12 15.68
N GLU A 259 21.05 -0.76 16.84
CA GLU A 259 20.03 -1.74 17.20
C GLU A 259 18.61 -1.18 17.27
N ARG A 260 18.49 0.13 17.34
CA ARG A 260 17.21 0.84 17.31
C ARG A 260 16.77 1.20 15.91
N ILE A 261 17.61 0.97 14.91
CA ILE A 261 17.33 1.29 13.51
C ILE A 261 17.02 0.00 12.76
N ILE A 262 15.84 -0.04 12.14
CA ILE A 262 15.38 -1.13 11.27
C ILE A 262 15.48 -0.62 9.84
N VAL A 263 16.28 -1.29 9.02
CA VAL A 263 16.41 -1.01 7.59
C VAL A 263 15.37 -1.85 6.85
N GLU A 264 14.36 -1.20 6.28
CA GLU A 264 13.31 -1.85 5.53
C GLU A 264 13.68 -1.95 4.06
N VAL A 265 13.56 -3.15 3.51
CA VAL A 265 13.91 -3.49 2.13
C VAL A 265 12.77 -4.26 1.48
N THR A 266 12.29 -3.79 0.34
CA THR A 266 11.22 -4.46 -0.38
C THR A 266 11.67 -5.77 -1.00
N GLU A 267 10.76 -6.74 -1.14
CA GLU A 267 11.03 -8.03 -1.78
C GLU A 267 11.69 -7.87 -3.17
N SER A 268 11.28 -6.90 -3.95
CA SER A 268 11.81 -6.63 -5.29
C SER A 268 13.28 -6.16 -5.30
N GLY A 269 13.75 -5.58 -4.20
CA GLY A 269 15.13 -5.08 -4.06
C GLY A 269 16.20 -6.18 -4.18
N PHE A 270 15.85 -7.43 -3.90
CA PHE A 270 16.80 -8.56 -3.90
C PHE A 270 17.17 -9.09 -5.29
N PHE A 271 16.46 -8.70 -6.35
CA PHE A 271 16.62 -9.32 -7.67
C PHE A 271 17.70 -8.69 -8.57
N LYS A 272 18.24 -7.51 -8.25
CA LYS A 272 19.17 -6.81 -9.14
C LYS A 272 20.60 -7.39 -9.14
N ASP A 273 21.18 -7.58 -7.96
CA ASP A 273 22.51 -8.15 -7.77
C ASP A 273 22.58 -8.75 -6.35
N LEU A 274 22.18 -10.00 -6.22
CA LEU A 274 22.07 -10.68 -4.93
C LEU A 274 23.39 -10.67 -4.15
N SER A 275 24.53 -10.75 -4.83
CA SER A 275 25.83 -10.80 -4.16
C SER A 275 26.14 -9.48 -3.44
N LYS A 276 25.91 -8.34 -4.10
CA LYS A 276 26.11 -7.02 -3.49
C LYS A 276 25.10 -6.75 -2.38
N VAL A 277 23.84 -7.12 -2.61
CA VAL A 277 22.78 -6.96 -1.60
C VAL A 277 23.14 -7.74 -0.34
N LEU A 278 23.55 -9.00 -0.45
CA LEU A 278 23.97 -9.82 0.70
C LEU A 278 25.19 -9.24 1.42
N ASP A 279 26.17 -8.66 0.70
CA ASP A 279 27.33 -7.98 1.31
C ASP A 279 26.86 -6.79 2.17
N VAL A 280 26.03 -5.89 1.59
CA VAL A 280 25.49 -4.73 2.28
C VAL A 280 24.68 -5.14 3.53
N LEU A 281 23.77 -6.12 3.38
CA LEU A 281 22.94 -6.57 4.49
C LEU A 281 23.76 -7.25 5.60
N ALA A 282 24.75 -8.07 5.24
CA ALA A 282 25.64 -8.67 6.24
C ALA A 282 26.43 -7.61 7.00
N ARG A 283 26.96 -6.59 6.33
CA ARG A 283 27.69 -5.49 6.98
C ARG A 283 26.79 -4.64 7.86
N LEU A 284 25.54 -4.37 7.45
CA LEU A 284 24.53 -3.72 8.31
C LEU A 284 24.30 -4.53 9.58
N ARG A 285 24.11 -5.86 9.47
CA ARG A 285 23.95 -6.72 10.64
C ARG A 285 25.20 -6.77 11.54
N MET A 286 26.40 -6.77 10.96
CA MET A 286 27.66 -6.68 11.73
C MET A 286 27.76 -5.36 12.51
N LYS A 287 27.21 -4.29 11.98
CA LYS A 287 27.06 -2.98 12.64
C LYS A 287 25.85 -2.92 13.59
N ARG A 288 25.12 -4.04 13.76
CA ARG A 288 23.99 -4.25 14.68
C ARG A 288 22.67 -3.61 14.23
N PHE A 289 22.56 -3.08 13.00
CA PHE A 289 21.27 -2.67 12.44
C PHE A 289 20.33 -3.87 12.35
N GLN A 290 19.04 -3.64 12.51
CA GLN A 290 18.01 -4.62 12.22
C GLN A 290 17.61 -4.54 10.74
N ILE A 291 17.14 -5.64 10.17
CA ILE A 291 16.71 -5.70 8.76
C ILE A 291 15.30 -6.25 8.73
N SER A 292 14.41 -5.54 8.09
CA SER A 292 13.02 -5.94 7.83
C SER A 292 12.80 -6.16 6.33
N ILE A 293 12.15 -7.26 5.98
CA ILE A 293 11.70 -7.54 4.62
C ILE A 293 10.30 -6.99 4.48
N ASP A 294 10.14 -5.99 3.62
CA ASP A 294 8.88 -5.30 3.39
C ASP A 294 8.09 -5.86 2.20
N ASP A 295 6.77 -5.63 2.18
CA ASP A 295 5.82 -6.09 1.15
C ASP A 295 5.85 -7.62 0.92
N PHE A 296 6.14 -8.42 1.96
CA PHE A 296 6.31 -9.86 1.83
C PHE A 296 5.06 -10.57 1.31
N GLY A 297 5.27 -11.42 0.31
CA GLY A 297 4.24 -12.23 -0.33
C GLY A 297 3.69 -11.63 -1.61
N THR A 298 4.10 -10.42 -2.00
CA THR A 298 3.69 -9.78 -3.27
C THR A 298 4.54 -10.22 -4.47
N GLY A 299 5.75 -10.77 -4.23
CA GLY A 299 6.71 -11.20 -5.25
C GLY A 299 6.74 -12.72 -5.50
N TYR A 300 7.41 -13.14 -6.58
CA TYR A 300 7.33 -14.52 -7.10
C TYR A 300 8.47 -15.47 -6.68
N ALA A 301 9.55 -14.98 -6.05
CA ALA A 301 10.77 -15.80 -5.94
C ALA A 301 11.53 -15.73 -4.60
N MET A 302 10.95 -15.10 -3.58
CA MET A 302 11.66 -14.80 -2.33
C MET A 302 12.03 -16.01 -1.49
N MET A 303 11.25 -17.12 -1.53
CA MET A 303 11.46 -18.30 -0.67
C MET A 303 12.87 -18.92 -0.77
N GLN A 304 13.47 -18.94 -1.97
CA GLN A 304 14.82 -19.49 -2.14
C GLN A 304 15.90 -18.57 -1.55
N GLN A 305 15.66 -17.27 -1.52
CA GLN A 305 16.62 -16.26 -1.08
C GLN A 305 16.49 -15.97 0.40
N LEU A 306 15.28 -16.10 0.96
CA LEU A 306 14.97 -15.81 2.36
C LEU A 306 15.94 -16.48 3.34
N ARG A 307 16.32 -17.73 3.08
CA ARG A 307 17.29 -18.48 3.91
C ARG A 307 18.69 -17.86 3.97
N HIS A 308 19.05 -16.97 3.04
CA HIS A 308 20.37 -16.35 2.96
C HIS A 308 20.38 -14.90 3.43
N ILE A 309 19.20 -14.29 3.55
CA ILE A 309 19.05 -12.91 3.99
C ILE A 309 19.10 -12.87 5.51
N PRO A 310 20.01 -12.09 6.12
CA PRO A 310 20.13 -11.99 7.56
C PRO A 310 19.05 -11.07 8.16
N ALA A 311 17.78 -11.24 7.77
CA ALA A 311 16.66 -10.49 8.25
C ALA A 311 16.32 -10.82 9.70
N THR A 312 15.79 -9.84 10.41
CA THR A 312 15.29 -9.96 11.79
C THR A 312 13.77 -9.87 11.85
N GLU A 313 13.17 -9.42 10.75
CA GLU A 313 11.75 -9.12 10.70
C GLU A 313 11.19 -9.31 9.29
N ILE A 314 9.91 -9.68 9.20
CA ILE A 314 9.11 -9.73 7.98
C ILE A 314 7.87 -8.88 8.19
N LYS A 315 7.52 -8.00 7.22
CA LYS A 315 6.28 -7.23 7.20
C LYS A 315 5.31 -7.86 6.20
N ILE A 316 4.13 -8.22 6.67
CA ILE A 316 3.05 -8.74 5.82
C ILE A 316 2.36 -7.55 5.17
N ASP A 317 2.35 -7.54 3.83
CA ASP A 317 1.72 -6.46 3.06
C ASP A 317 0.25 -6.24 3.42
N GLN A 318 -0.13 -4.97 3.49
CA GLN A 318 -1.46 -4.53 3.88
C GLN A 318 -2.60 -5.13 3.02
N SER A 319 -2.33 -5.51 1.77
CA SER A 319 -3.35 -6.08 0.89
C SER A 319 -3.87 -7.43 1.38
N PHE A 320 -2.99 -8.25 1.96
CA PHE A 320 -3.38 -9.53 2.58
C PHE A 320 -4.16 -9.30 3.88
N VAL A 321 -3.68 -8.39 4.74
CA VAL A 321 -4.31 -8.08 6.02
C VAL A 321 -5.71 -7.48 5.82
N ARG A 322 -5.89 -6.55 4.88
CA ARG A 322 -7.19 -5.95 4.58
C ARG A 322 -8.20 -6.95 4.05
N ASN A 323 -7.78 -7.89 3.22
CA ASN A 323 -8.67 -8.83 2.54
C ASN A 323 -8.94 -10.11 3.33
N MET A 324 -8.17 -10.44 4.37
CA MET A 324 -8.25 -11.72 5.09
C MET A 324 -9.63 -12.04 5.69
N ARG A 325 -10.49 -11.04 5.90
CA ARG A 325 -11.87 -11.25 6.42
C ARG A 325 -12.82 -11.82 5.38
N GLY A 326 -12.59 -11.60 4.09
CA GLY A 326 -13.46 -12.04 2.98
C GLY A 326 -12.77 -12.97 2.00
N ASN A 327 -11.51 -13.34 2.27
CA ASN A 327 -10.66 -14.12 1.40
C ASN A 327 -9.85 -15.16 2.20
N ASP A 328 -10.29 -16.41 2.15
CA ASP A 328 -9.61 -17.52 2.82
C ASP A 328 -8.16 -17.69 2.36
N SER A 329 -7.84 -17.37 1.08
CA SER A 329 -6.47 -17.45 0.57
C SER A 329 -5.57 -16.42 1.23
N ASP A 330 -6.02 -15.16 1.37
CA ASP A 330 -5.23 -14.11 2.03
C ASP A 330 -5.08 -14.43 3.52
N ARG A 331 -6.13 -14.97 4.16
CA ARG A 331 -6.07 -15.44 5.55
C ARG A 331 -5.01 -16.52 5.74
N ILE A 332 -4.96 -17.51 4.84
CA ILE A 332 -3.96 -18.58 4.86
C ILE A 332 -2.55 -18.00 4.65
N ILE A 333 -2.39 -17.04 3.73
CA ILE A 333 -1.09 -16.39 3.49
C ILE A 333 -0.62 -15.69 4.76
N VAL A 334 -1.47 -14.90 5.42
CA VAL A 334 -1.14 -14.22 6.68
C VAL A 334 -0.71 -15.22 7.75
N GLU A 335 -1.52 -16.27 7.99
CA GLU A 335 -1.23 -17.31 8.98
C GLU A 335 0.11 -18.03 8.69
N LYS A 336 0.33 -18.44 7.44
CA LYS A 336 1.55 -19.16 7.05
C LYS A 336 2.78 -18.26 7.00
N THR A 337 2.63 -16.96 6.79
CA THR A 337 3.74 -16.00 6.90
C THR A 337 4.16 -15.82 8.36
N VAL A 338 3.21 -15.77 9.30
CA VAL A 338 3.52 -15.73 10.74
C VAL A 338 4.29 -16.98 11.17
N GLU A 339 3.80 -18.19 10.82
CA GLU A 339 4.49 -19.44 11.10
C GLU A 339 5.90 -19.45 10.50
N LEU A 340 6.05 -19.08 9.23
CA LEU A 340 7.33 -19.04 8.53
C LEU A 340 8.32 -18.09 9.21
N GLY A 341 7.89 -16.87 9.56
CA GLY A 341 8.71 -15.89 10.26
C GLY A 341 9.26 -16.46 11.57
N HIS A 342 8.40 -17.07 12.38
CA HIS A 342 8.79 -17.69 13.64
C HIS A 342 9.74 -18.89 13.45
N ASP A 343 9.48 -19.76 12.48
CA ASP A 343 10.35 -20.91 12.16
C ASP A 343 11.74 -20.46 11.72
N MET A 344 11.86 -19.27 11.14
CA MET A 344 13.13 -18.64 10.74
C MET A 344 13.74 -17.74 11.81
N GLY A 345 13.10 -17.60 12.98
CA GLY A 345 13.58 -16.78 14.08
C GLY A 345 13.45 -15.27 13.83
N MET A 346 12.50 -14.86 12.98
CA MET A 346 12.18 -13.47 12.66
C MET A 346 10.90 -13.03 13.37
N LYS A 347 10.81 -11.75 13.69
CA LYS A 347 9.55 -11.13 14.09
C LYS A 347 8.65 -10.91 12.87
N VAL A 348 7.35 -10.91 13.10
CA VAL A 348 6.37 -10.66 12.03
C VAL A 348 5.53 -9.44 12.36
N VAL A 349 5.51 -8.48 11.44
CA VAL A 349 4.71 -7.27 11.50
C VAL A 349 3.54 -7.39 10.52
N ALA A 350 2.32 -7.21 10.96
CA ALA A 350 1.16 -7.13 10.09
C ALA A 350 0.77 -5.67 9.83
N GLU A 351 0.76 -5.29 8.56
CA GLU A 351 0.44 -3.93 8.13
C GLU A 351 -1.02 -3.73 7.76
N GLY A 352 -1.48 -2.47 7.83
CA GLY A 352 -2.81 -2.10 7.36
C GLY A 352 -3.95 -2.63 8.22
N VAL A 353 -3.71 -2.82 9.52
CA VAL A 353 -4.76 -3.20 10.48
C VAL A 353 -5.73 -2.04 10.68
N GLU A 354 -7.01 -2.23 10.31
CA GLU A 354 -8.05 -1.20 10.36
C GLU A 354 -9.22 -1.58 11.27
N THR A 355 -9.39 -2.86 11.59
CA THR A 355 -10.55 -3.35 12.35
C THR A 355 -10.17 -4.23 13.54
N ILE A 356 -11.07 -4.27 14.53
CA ILE A 356 -10.89 -5.12 15.71
C ILE A 356 -10.85 -6.61 15.36
N ASP A 357 -11.60 -7.03 14.35
CA ASP A 357 -11.63 -8.44 13.94
C ASP A 357 -10.30 -8.88 13.31
N GLN A 358 -9.64 -7.96 12.55
CA GLN A 358 -8.29 -8.20 12.05
C GLN A 358 -7.30 -8.34 13.20
N LEU A 359 -7.37 -7.44 14.17
CA LEU A 359 -6.52 -7.48 15.36
C LEU A 359 -6.71 -8.77 16.17
N ALA A 360 -7.96 -9.20 16.38
CA ALA A 360 -8.27 -10.43 17.10
C ALA A 360 -7.69 -11.67 16.41
N PHE A 361 -7.84 -11.74 15.08
CA PHE A 361 -7.27 -12.84 14.31
C PHE A 361 -5.73 -12.87 14.36
N LEU A 362 -5.07 -11.70 14.20
CA LEU A 362 -3.62 -11.61 14.28
C LEU A 362 -3.08 -12.03 15.66
N ARG A 363 -3.81 -11.72 16.74
CA ARG A 363 -3.50 -12.25 18.09
C ARG A 363 -3.68 -13.75 18.20
N GLU A 364 -4.76 -14.29 17.63
CA GLU A 364 -5.04 -15.74 17.64
C GLU A 364 -3.91 -16.53 16.99
N ILE A 365 -3.38 -16.06 15.86
CA ILE A 365 -2.30 -16.71 15.14
C ILE A 365 -0.89 -16.37 15.68
N GLY A 366 -0.81 -15.54 16.74
CA GLY A 366 0.45 -15.20 17.40
C GLY A 366 1.34 -14.22 16.65
N CYS A 367 0.80 -13.34 15.80
CA CYS A 367 1.57 -12.27 15.17
C CYS A 367 2.21 -11.38 16.24
N ASP A 368 3.48 -10.95 16.03
CA ASP A 368 4.24 -10.22 17.06
C ASP A 368 3.87 -8.74 17.12
N VAL A 369 3.80 -8.09 15.96
CA VAL A 369 3.67 -6.63 15.86
C VAL A 369 2.60 -6.27 14.84
N VAL A 370 1.90 -5.18 15.10
CA VAL A 370 0.88 -4.65 14.18
C VAL A 370 1.08 -3.16 13.95
N GLN A 371 0.71 -2.75 12.73
CA GLN A 371 0.70 -1.37 12.29
C GLN A 371 -0.55 -1.11 11.47
N GLY A 372 -1.22 0.03 11.69
CA GLY A 372 -2.39 0.36 10.88
C GLY A 372 -3.27 1.48 11.46
N TYR A 373 -4.26 1.87 10.67
CA TYR A 373 -5.15 2.97 11.01
C TYR A 373 -6.09 2.65 12.20
N TYR A 374 -6.14 1.40 12.61
CA TYR A 374 -6.81 1.04 13.85
C TYR A 374 -6.20 1.75 15.07
N PHE A 375 -4.89 1.95 15.09
CA PHE A 375 -4.16 2.62 16.18
C PHE A 375 -3.92 4.10 15.87
N SER A 376 -3.29 4.39 14.73
CA SER A 376 -3.01 5.74 14.27
C SER A 376 -2.74 5.78 12.77
N ARG A 377 -3.15 6.88 12.13
CA ARG A 377 -2.57 7.28 10.83
C ARG A 377 -1.14 7.76 11.05
N PRO A 378 -0.30 7.81 10.00
CA PRO A 378 1.00 8.47 10.10
C PRO A 378 0.85 9.94 10.52
N LEU A 379 1.56 10.35 11.56
CA LEU A 379 1.47 11.66 12.17
C LEU A 379 2.80 12.43 12.04
N ALA A 380 2.73 13.75 11.93
CA ALA A 380 3.89 14.62 12.01
C ALA A 380 4.58 14.47 13.39
N PRO A 381 5.91 14.74 13.52
CA PRO A 381 6.68 14.45 14.74
C PRO A 381 6.04 14.94 16.04
N ARG A 382 5.61 16.20 16.08
CA ARG A 382 4.99 16.79 17.28
C ARG A 382 3.67 16.12 17.65
N ALA A 383 2.84 15.84 16.64
CA ALA A 383 1.56 15.14 16.84
C ALA A 383 1.79 13.70 17.33
N MET A 384 2.84 13.02 16.82
CA MET A 384 3.22 11.68 17.28
C MET A 384 3.67 11.67 18.75
N VAL A 385 4.45 12.65 19.20
CA VAL A 385 4.83 12.77 20.63
C VAL A 385 3.59 12.92 21.50
N THR A 386 2.64 13.76 21.09
CA THR A 386 1.39 13.96 21.83
C THR A 386 0.57 12.67 21.84
N TRP A 387 0.41 12.02 20.70
CA TRP A 387 -0.29 10.74 20.58
C TRP A 387 0.35 9.66 21.48
N LEU A 388 1.67 9.53 21.43
CA LEU A 388 2.42 8.55 22.24
C LEU A 388 2.21 8.77 23.74
N THR A 389 2.22 10.02 24.18
CA THR A 389 1.96 10.38 25.58
C THR A 389 0.56 9.97 26.00
N ASN A 390 -0.45 10.28 25.19
CA ASN A 390 -1.84 9.93 25.46
C ASN A 390 -2.08 8.41 25.42
N TYR A 391 -1.49 7.72 24.45
CA TYR A 391 -1.60 6.26 24.32
C TYR A 391 -1.08 5.53 25.54
N ARG A 392 0.05 5.99 26.12
CA ARG A 392 0.68 5.41 27.31
C ARG A 392 -0.06 5.73 28.60
N GLN A 393 -0.71 6.89 28.70
CA GLN A 393 -1.48 7.30 29.89
C GLN A 393 -2.89 6.69 29.92
N ALA A 394 -3.34 6.09 28.83
CA ALA A 394 -4.62 5.42 28.81
C ALA A 394 -4.63 4.28 29.86
N PRO A 395 -5.63 4.21 30.75
CA PRO A 395 -5.66 3.21 31.81
C PRO A 395 -5.69 1.81 31.20
N VAL A 396 -4.68 1.01 31.52
CA VAL A 396 -4.71 -0.43 31.32
C VAL A 396 -5.66 -0.95 32.40
N LYS A 397 -6.90 -1.28 32.04
CA LYS A 397 -7.76 -2.02 32.96
C LYS A 397 -7.11 -3.39 33.13
N GLU A 398 -6.68 -3.70 34.35
CA GLU A 398 -6.30 -5.06 34.73
C GLU A 398 -7.49 -5.97 34.40
N MET A 399 -7.32 -6.84 33.42
CA MET A 399 -8.36 -7.78 33.01
C MET A 399 -8.20 -9.05 33.82
N GLY A 400 -9.16 -9.25 34.73
CA GLY A 400 -9.53 -10.60 35.13
C GLY A 400 -9.94 -11.39 33.89
N SER A 401 -9.31 -12.51 33.66
CA SER A 401 -9.51 -13.61 32.70
C SER A 401 -10.74 -13.53 31.76
N GLY A 402 -10.81 -12.54 30.90
CA GLY A 402 -11.88 -12.45 29.91
C GLY A 402 -11.82 -11.13 29.11
N ASN A 403 -11.40 -11.19 27.88
CA ASN A 403 -11.49 -10.21 26.81
C ASN A 403 -10.42 -9.11 26.72
N ALA A 404 -9.30 -9.44 26.07
CA ALA A 404 -8.33 -8.50 25.48
C ALA A 404 -8.97 -7.46 24.52
N ILE A 405 -10.16 -7.72 24.05
CA ILE A 405 -10.98 -6.87 23.17
C ILE A 405 -11.38 -5.54 23.82
N GLU A 406 -11.60 -5.50 25.14
CA GLU A 406 -12.08 -4.30 25.86
C GLU A 406 -11.01 -3.20 26.04
N VAL A 407 -9.71 -3.57 26.10
CA VAL A 407 -8.60 -2.61 26.22
C VAL A 407 -8.38 -1.85 24.91
N ALA A 408 -8.50 -2.51 23.78
CA ALA A 408 -8.41 -1.91 22.46
C ALA A 408 -9.53 -0.89 22.21
N PHE A 409 -10.74 -1.13 22.76
CA PHE A 409 -11.87 -0.20 22.66
C PHE A 409 -11.62 1.13 23.40
N LEU A 410 -11.09 1.07 24.61
CA LEU A 410 -10.83 2.27 25.42
C LEU A 410 -9.72 3.15 24.83
N ARG A 411 -8.72 2.56 24.16
CA ARG A 411 -7.65 3.31 23.49
C ARG A 411 -8.10 3.92 22.16
N LYS A 412 -9.09 3.32 21.49
CA LYS A 412 -9.71 3.85 20.26
C LYS A 412 -10.56 5.09 20.50
N ASP A 413 -11.25 5.18 21.65
CA ASP A 413 -12.08 6.33 22.00
C ASP A 413 -11.23 7.60 22.20
N LEU A 414 -9.97 7.46 22.62
CA LEU A 414 -8.99 8.55 22.66
C LEU A 414 -8.63 9.10 21.28
N TRP A 415 -8.69 8.28 20.26
CA TRP A 415 -8.45 8.71 18.88
C TRP A 415 -9.61 9.56 18.32
N ALA A 416 -10.84 9.18 18.57
CA ALA A 416 -12.04 9.95 18.18
C ALA A 416 -12.09 11.34 18.85
N MET A 417 -11.58 11.48 20.06
CA MET A 417 -11.44 12.78 20.74
C MET A 417 -10.35 13.65 20.11
N ASN A 418 -9.27 13.08 19.59
CA ASN A 418 -8.20 13.85 18.94
C ASN A 418 -8.57 14.37 17.54
N GLU A 419 -9.46 13.69 16.78
CA GLU A 419 -10.02 14.24 15.54
C GLU A 419 -10.88 15.50 15.79
N LEU A 420 -11.55 15.56 16.94
CA LEU A 420 -12.36 16.73 17.33
C LEU A 420 -11.51 17.93 17.81
N VAL A 421 -10.31 17.70 18.29
CA VAL A 421 -9.38 18.74 18.75
C VAL A 421 -8.51 19.30 17.61
N GLY A 422 -8.25 18.50 16.56
CA GLY A 422 -7.47 18.91 15.38
C GLY A 422 -8.20 19.85 14.41
N VAL A 423 -9.47 20.17 14.63
CA VAL A 423 -10.27 21.07 13.78
C VAL A 423 -10.22 22.55 14.21
N SER A 424 -9.48 22.88 15.28
CA SER A 424 -9.46 24.26 15.81
C SER A 424 -8.14 25.03 15.64
N GLU A 425 -7.24 24.61 14.72
CA GLU A 425 -6.09 25.44 14.33
C GLU A 425 -6.30 26.05 12.93
N SER A 426 -7.38 26.84 12.78
CA SER A 426 -7.51 27.85 11.75
C SER A 426 -7.93 29.17 12.42
N ALA A 427 -6.94 29.92 12.89
CA ALA A 427 -7.01 31.36 13.09
C ALA A 427 -5.58 31.92 12.95
#